data_919c4b5e572edff32d3ab6cfe0e992b3
#
_entry.id   919c4b5e572edff32d3ab6cfe0e992b3
#
_cell.length_a   1.000
_cell.length_b   1.000
_cell.length_c   1.000
_cell.angle_alpha   90.00
_cell.angle_beta   90.00
_cell.angle_gamma   90.00
#
_symmetry.space_group_name_H-M   'P 1'
#
loop_
_entity.id
_entity.type
_entity.pdbx_description
1 polymer ?
#
loop_
_entity_poly.entity_id
_entity_poly.type
_entity_poly.pdbx_seq_one_letter_code
_entity_poly.pdbx_strand_id
1 'polypeptide(L)'
;MEEMRVYVANLGKYNEGELVGDWFEPPIDYDEMAERIGLNEFYEEYAIHDYELPFEIDEYTPIEEVNRLCEMVEDLPEYIQDNLRELQGYFSSIEDLCDHQDDIIYYPGCEDMADVARQMVEEGYIAVPDHLIYYFDYEAYGRDLSMEGTFVETRDGVFEIAV
;
A
#
# COMPACT_ATOMS: atom_id res chain seq x y z
N MET A 1 -3.90 -6.27 8.55
CA MET A 1 -3.85 -4.89 8.02
C MET A 1 -4.55 -3.94 9.00
N GLU A 2 -4.10 -2.71 9.06
CA GLU A 2 -4.74 -1.70 9.88
C GLU A 2 -6.16 -1.40 9.40
N GLU A 3 -7.04 -1.05 10.35
CA GLU A 3 -8.40 -0.66 10.05
C GLU A 3 -8.41 0.65 9.24
N MET A 4 -9.19 0.68 8.15
CA MET A 4 -9.29 1.86 7.29
C MET A 4 -10.51 2.69 7.69
N ARG A 5 -10.31 3.98 7.93
CA ARG A 5 -11.39 4.91 8.24
C ARG A 5 -11.02 6.36 7.88
N VAL A 6 -12.05 7.17 7.67
CA VAL A 6 -11.90 8.60 7.38
C VAL A 6 -12.83 9.40 8.28
N TYR A 7 -12.35 10.58 8.70
CA TYR A 7 -13.16 11.56 9.42
C TYR A 7 -13.74 12.56 8.41
N VAL A 8 -15.05 12.53 8.24
CA VAL A 8 -15.74 13.40 7.27
C VAL A 8 -16.49 14.49 8.02
N ALA A 9 -16.24 15.74 7.66
CA ALA A 9 -16.86 16.89 8.29
C ALA A 9 -17.82 17.59 7.31
N ASN A 10 -18.86 18.19 7.89
CA ASN A 10 -19.75 19.11 7.16
C ASN A 10 -18.99 20.43 6.96
N LEU A 11 -18.57 20.67 5.72
CA LEU A 11 -17.69 21.78 5.39
C LEU A 11 -18.37 23.15 5.60
N GLY A 12 -19.65 23.27 5.25
CA GLY A 12 -20.40 24.51 5.44
C GLY A 12 -20.50 24.91 6.90
N LYS A 13 -20.81 23.96 7.78
CA LYS A 13 -20.86 24.20 9.22
C LYS A 13 -19.49 24.50 9.80
N TYR A 14 -18.46 23.80 9.33
CA TYR A 14 -17.08 24.05 9.74
C TYR A 14 -16.66 25.50 9.43
N ASN A 15 -17.02 26.02 8.25
CA ASN A 15 -16.74 27.39 7.85
C ASN A 15 -17.51 28.42 8.69
N GLU A 16 -18.60 28.01 9.32
CA GLU A 16 -19.38 28.85 10.25
C GLU A 16 -18.90 28.73 11.70
N GLY A 17 -17.84 27.95 11.94
CA GLY A 17 -17.24 27.79 13.26
C GLY A 17 -17.82 26.62 14.07
N GLU A 18 -18.63 25.75 13.46
CA GLU A 18 -19.22 24.58 14.10
C GLU A 18 -18.63 23.30 13.53
N LEU A 19 -17.99 22.47 14.37
CA LEU A 19 -17.45 21.18 13.96
C LEU A 19 -18.53 20.09 14.05
N VAL A 20 -19.01 19.66 12.89
CA VAL A 20 -19.94 18.55 12.75
C VAL A 20 -19.34 17.52 11.80
N GLY A 21 -19.03 16.36 12.31
CA GLY A 21 -18.44 15.29 11.53
C GLY A 21 -18.41 13.98 12.31
N ASP A 22 -17.97 12.92 11.66
CA ASP A 22 -17.83 11.60 12.28
C ASP A 22 -16.84 10.75 11.52
N TRP A 23 -16.41 9.66 12.14
CA TRP A 23 -15.58 8.64 11.51
C TRP A 23 -16.44 7.64 10.74
N PHE A 24 -15.98 7.27 9.54
CA PHE A 24 -16.66 6.30 8.69
C PHE A 24 -15.67 5.26 8.19
N GLU A 25 -16.12 4.01 8.15
CA GLU A 25 -15.35 2.87 7.63
C GLU A 25 -15.80 2.55 6.21
N PRO A 26 -14.89 2.55 5.21
CA PRO A 26 -15.25 2.12 3.86
C PRO A 26 -15.70 0.65 3.83
N PRO A 27 -16.67 0.28 2.98
CA PRO A 27 -17.38 1.14 2.03
C PRO A 27 -18.40 2.06 2.72
N ILE A 28 -18.34 3.36 2.40
CA ILE A 28 -19.17 4.38 3.01
C ILE A 28 -20.42 4.58 2.14
N ASP A 29 -21.59 4.46 2.76
CA ASP A 29 -22.87 4.83 2.13
C ASP A 29 -23.05 6.34 2.24
N TYR A 30 -23.15 7.01 1.10
CA TYR A 30 -23.26 8.47 1.05
C TYR A 30 -24.49 8.99 1.80
N ASP A 31 -25.65 8.34 1.63
CA ASP A 31 -26.89 8.80 2.25
C ASP A 31 -26.83 8.69 3.77
N GLU A 32 -26.27 7.60 4.29
CA GLU A 32 -26.04 7.43 5.72
C GLU A 32 -25.06 8.47 6.26
N MET A 33 -23.97 8.70 5.54
CA MET A 33 -22.98 9.71 5.91
C MET A 33 -23.61 11.11 5.94
N ALA A 34 -24.35 11.47 4.88
CA ALA A 34 -25.02 12.75 4.77
C ALA A 34 -25.97 13.00 5.94
N GLU A 35 -26.73 12.00 6.34
CA GLU A 35 -27.64 12.10 7.49
C GLU A 35 -26.85 12.31 8.78
N ARG A 36 -25.80 11.55 9.00
CA ARG A 36 -25.00 11.61 10.25
C ARG A 36 -24.27 12.93 10.44
N ILE A 37 -23.79 13.57 9.37
CA ILE A 37 -23.08 14.84 9.44
C ILE A 37 -23.92 16.05 9.05
N GLY A 38 -25.21 15.85 8.82
CA GLY A 38 -26.17 16.94 8.59
C GLY A 38 -26.07 17.62 7.25
N LEU A 39 -25.69 16.90 6.20
CA LEU A 39 -25.73 17.44 4.82
C LEU A 39 -27.19 17.56 4.37
N ASN A 40 -27.51 18.66 3.70
CA ASN A 40 -28.86 18.97 3.21
C ASN A 40 -28.79 20.02 2.09
N GLU A 41 -29.92 20.60 1.72
CA GLU A 41 -30.00 21.62 0.67
C GLU A 41 -29.17 22.88 0.96
N PHE A 42 -28.91 23.18 2.23
CA PHE A 42 -28.13 24.34 2.67
C PHE A 42 -26.67 24.02 2.87
N TYR A 43 -26.35 22.77 3.24
CA TYR A 43 -25.01 22.27 3.53
C TYR A 43 -24.75 21.06 2.66
N GLU A 44 -24.28 21.29 1.44
CA GLU A 44 -24.06 20.23 0.45
C GLU A 44 -22.65 19.67 0.46
N GLU A 45 -21.68 20.48 0.93
CA GLU A 45 -20.28 20.15 0.84
C GLU A 45 -19.73 19.46 2.10
N TYR A 46 -18.86 18.48 1.87
CA TYR A 46 -18.12 17.82 2.92
C TYR A 46 -16.63 17.83 2.60
N ALA A 47 -15.80 17.61 3.63
CA ALA A 47 -14.36 17.44 3.47
C ALA A 47 -13.87 16.36 4.43
N ILE A 48 -12.77 15.69 4.04
CA ILE A 48 -12.11 14.72 4.88
C ILE A 48 -11.05 15.46 5.68
N HIS A 49 -11.26 15.59 6.99
CA HIS A 49 -10.34 16.33 7.86
C HIS A 49 -9.27 15.47 8.51
N ASP A 50 -9.49 14.16 8.56
CA ASP A 50 -8.52 13.20 9.08
C ASP A 50 -8.79 11.83 8.48
N TYR A 51 -7.78 10.97 8.47
CA TYR A 51 -7.95 9.61 7.98
C TYR A 51 -6.90 8.67 8.55
N GLU A 52 -7.27 7.41 8.65
CA GLU A 52 -6.38 6.29 8.95
C GLU A 52 -6.46 5.33 7.78
N LEU A 53 -5.59 5.53 6.82
CA LEU A 53 -5.51 4.74 5.58
C LEU A 53 -4.04 4.37 5.32
N PRO A 54 -3.75 3.24 4.67
CA PRO A 54 -2.39 2.87 4.30
C PRO A 54 -1.85 3.64 3.08
N PHE A 55 -2.61 4.59 2.57
CA PHE A 55 -2.25 5.46 1.44
C PHE A 55 -2.75 6.88 1.70
N GLU A 56 -2.23 7.83 0.95
CA GLU A 56 -2.61 9.24 1.08
C GLU A 56 -3.79 9.61 0.18
N ILE A 57 -4.64 10.49 0.69
CA ILE A 57 -5.76 11.08 -0.03
C ILE A 57 -5.77 12.59 0.19
N ASP A 58 -6.55 13.31 -0.64
CA ASP A 58 -6.78 14.75 -0.50
C ASP A 58 -8.03 14.98 0.37
N GLU A 59 -8.10 16.14 1.04
CA GLU A 59 -9.26 16.49 1.86
C GLU A 59 -10.56 16.58 1.05
N TYR A 60 -10.48 16.82 -0.25
CA TYR A 60 -11.62 16.90 -1.14
C TYR A 60 -11.85 15.64 -1.97
N THR A 61 -11.15 14.55 -1.66
CA THR A 61 -11.34 13.26 -2.32
C THR A 61 -12.79 12.81 -2.12
N PRO A 62 -13.56 12.52 -3.20
CA PRO A 62 -14.93 12.05 -3.06
C PRO A 62 -15.00 10.71 -2.33
N ILE A 63 -16.09 10.50 -1.59
CA ILE A 63 -16.30 9.25 -0.84
C ILE A 63 -16.31 8.03 -1.77
N GLU A 64 -16.87 8.17 -2.96
CA GLU A 64 -16.88 7.09 -3.96
C GLU A 64 -15.45 6.67 -4.34
N GLU A 65 -14.55 7.64 -4.45
CA GLU A 65 -13.14 7.38 -4.75
C GLU A 65 -12.44 6.70 -3.56
N VAL A 66 -12.71 7.14 -2.33
CA VAL A 66 -12.20 6.48 -1.12
C VAL A 66 -12.65 5.02 -1.08
N ASN A 67 -13.93 4.77 -1.34
CA ASN A 67 -14.49 3.42 -1.38
C ASN A 67 -13.80 2.55 -2.44
N ARG A 68 -13.59 3.11 -3.62
CA ARG A 68 -12.93 2.41 -4.73
C ARG A 68 -11.50 2.01 -4.38
N LEU A 69 -10.72 2.96 -3.85
CA LEU A 69 -9.32 2.71 -3.49
C LEU A 69 -9.19 1.70 -2.35
N CYS A 70 -10.06 1.79 -1.35
CA CYS A 70 -10.08 0.84 -0.24
C CYS A 70 -10.42 -0.57 -0.70
N GLU A 71 -11.38 -0.72 -1.60
CA GLU A 71 -11.73 -2.02 -2.19
C GLU A 71 -10.55 -2.60 -2.96
N MET A 72 -9.88 -1.80 -3.77
CA MET A 72 -8.69 -2.24 -4.50
C MET A 72 -7.59 -2.74 -3.56
N VAL A 73 -7.34 -2.05 -2.46
CA VAL A 73 -6.34 -2.43 -1.46
C VAL A 73 -6.74 -3.73 -0.75
N GLU A 74 -8.00 -3.88 -0.40
CA GLU A 74 -8.50 -5.10 0.26
C GLU A 74 -8.39 -6.35 -0.63
N ASP A 75 -8.42 -6.17 -1.95
CA ASP A 75 -8.25 -7.27 -2.91
C ASP A 75 -6.79 -7.67 -3.14
N LEU A 76 -5.83 -6.91 -2.63
CA LEU A 76 -4.41 -7.26 -2.72
C LEU A 76 -4.08 -8.48 -1.85
N PRO A 77 -3.06 -9.28 -2.22
CA PRO A 77 -2.54 -10.31 -1.33
C PRO A 77 -2.11 -9.74 0.02
N GLU A 78 -2.30 -10.50 1.08
CA GLU A 78 -2.00 -10.06 2.45
C GLU A 78 -0.55 -9.58 2.61
N TYR A 79 0.40 -10.28 1.99
CA TYR A 79 1.81 -9.90 2.08
C TYR A 79 2.10 -8.52 1.47
N ILE A 80 1.34 -8.12 0.45
CA ILE A 80 1.44 -6.76 -0.12
C ILE A 80 0.75 -5.76 0.79
N GLN A 81 -0.45 -6.09 1.30
CA GLN A 81 -1.18 -5.21 2.23
C GLN A 81 -0.34 -4.87 3.46
N ASP A 82 0.31 -5.86 4.06
CA ASP A 82 1.10 -5.69 5.28
C ASP A 82 2.36 -4.83 5.06
N ASN A 83 2.81 -4.69 3.83
CA ASN A 83 4.01 -3.93 3.47
C ASN A 83 3.69 -2.77 2.50
N LEU A 84 2.43 -2.37 2.45
CA LEU A 84 1.95 -1.39 1.47
C LEU A 84 2.65 -0.03 1.59
N ARG A 85 2.93 0.42 2.81
CA ARG A 85 3.59 1.72 3.04
C ARG A 85 4.99 1.77 2.44
N GLU A 86 5.73 0.68 2.54
CA GLU A 86 7.07 0.58 1.97
C GLU A 86 7.04 0.42 0.45
N LEU A 87 6.04 -0.31 -0.07
CA LEU A 87 5.97 -0.62 -1.49
C LEU A 87 5.41 0.51 -2.35
N GLN A 88 4.43 1.26 -1.83
CA GLN A 88 3.73 2.26 -2.64
C GLN A 88 4.63 3.38 -3.17
N GLY A 89 5.72 3.68 -2.47
CA GLY A 89 6.68 4.71 -2.90
C GLY A 89 7.38 4.42 -4.22
N TYR A 90 7.33 3.17 -4.69
CA TYR A 90 7.92 2.75 -5.96
C TYR A 90 6.95 2.82 -7.14
N PHE A 91 5.72 3.27 -6.88
CA PHE A 91 4.66 3.42 -7.90
C PHE A 91 4.16 4.85 -7.92
N SER A 92 3.54 5.25 -9.01
CA SER A 92 3.03 6.62 -9.18
C SER A 92 1.79 6.91 -8.32
N SER A 93 1.04 5.85 -7.97
CA SER A 93 -0.17 5.93 -7.15
C SER A 93 -0.48 4.56 -6.55
N ILE A 94 -1.43 4.51 -5.61
CA ILE A 94 -1.90 3.23 -5.09
C ILE A 94 -2.61 2.41 -6.15
N GLU A 95 -3.30 3.06 -7.07
CA GLU A 95 -3.94 2.41 -8.20
C GLU A 95 -2.90 1.75 -9.12
N ASP A 96 -1.81 2.45 -9.41
CA ASP A 96 -0.70 1.93 -10.21
C ASP A 96 -0.10 0.67 -9.57
N LEU A 97 0.11 0.68 -8.26
CA LEU A 97 0.57 -0.50 -7.52
C LEU A 97 -0.41 -1.66 -7.68
N CYS A 98 -1.70 -1.42 -7.48
CA CYS A 98 -2.72 -2.46 -7.61
C CYS A 98 -2.78 -3.05 -9.02
N ASP A 99 -2.62 -2.21 -10.05
CA ASP A 99 -2.61 -2.66 -11.45
C ASP A 99 -1.37 -3.51 -11.78
N HIS A 100 -0.28 -3.33 -11.05
CA HIS A 100 0.98 -4.04 -11.25
C HIS A 100 1.29 -5.05 -10.14
N GLN A 101 0.30 -5.48 -9.37
CA GLN A 101 0.52 -6.40 -8.26
C GLN A 101 1.18 -7.72 -8.67
N ASP A 102 0.92 -8.18 -9.89
CA ASP A 102 1.51 -9.42 -10.41
C ASP A 102 3.01 -9.27 -10.73
N ASP A 103 3.50 -8.06 -10.80
CA ASP A 103 4.91 -7.74 -11.03
C ASP A 103 5.68 -7.53 -9.71
N ILE A 104 5.02 -7.70 -8.57
CA ILE A 104 5.64 -7.63 -7.25
C ILE A 104 5.94 -9.05 -6.80
N ILE A 105 7.22 -9.38 -6.73
CA ILE A 105 7.70 -10.70 -6.35
C ILE A 105 8.11 -10.68 -4.88
N TYR A 106 7.61 -11.62 -4.09
CA TYR A 106 7.88 -11.70 -2.66
C TYR A 106 8.86 -12.83 -2.33
N TYR A 107 9.88 -12.49 -1.54
CA TYR A 107 10.85 -13.44 -1.00
C TYR A 107 10.68 -13.49 0.52
N PRO A 108 9.76 -14.33 1.03
CA PRO A 108 9.47 -14.38 2.46
C PRO A 108 10.66 -14.89 3.27
N GLY A 109 10.88 -14.25 4.43
CA GLY A 109 11.94 -14.67 5.34
C GLY A 109 13.35 -14.27 4.94
N CYS A 110 13.51 -13.59 3.81
CA CYS A 110 14.79 -13.01 3.42
C CYS A 110 15.01 -11.69 4.18
N GLU A 111 16.11 -11.59 4.90
CA GLU A 111 16.43 -10.37 5.66
C GLU A 111 17.15 -9.33 4.80
N ASP A 112 17.92 -9.81 3.81
CA ASP A 112 18.73 -8.96 2.95
C ASP A 112 18.87 -9.55 1.54
N MET A 113 19.64 -8.88 0.69
CA MET A 113 19.84 -9.32 -0.69
C MET A 113 20.72 -10.57 -0.80
N ALA A 114 21.58 -10.82 0.19
CA ALA A 114 22.37 -12.07 0.22
C ALA A 114 21.44 -13.29 0.38
N ASP A 115 20.40 -13.16 1.22
CA ASP A 115 19.39 -14.21 1.38
C ASP A 115 18.59 -14.43 0.09
N VAL A 116 18.26 -13.37 -0.64
CA VAL A 116 17.59 -13.45 -1.95
C VAL A 116 18.47 -14.21 -2.95
N ALA A 117 19.77 -13.87 -3.02
CA ALA A 117 20.72 -14.54 -3.89
C ALA A 117 20.83 -16.03 -3.54
N ARG A 118 20.87 -16.36 -2.25
CA ARG A 118 20.92 -17.76 -1.78
C ARG A 118 19.68 -18.53 -2.21
N GLN A 119 18.50 -17.94 -2.03
CA GLN A 119 17.23 -18.55 -2.45
C GLN A 119 17.21 -18.80 -3.97
N MET A 120 17.67 -17.84 -4.77
CA MET A 120 17.74 -17.99 -6.22
C MET A 120 18.64 -19.14 -6.66
N VAL A 121 19.75 -19.33 -5.96
CA VAL A 121 20.66 -20.48 -6.21
C VAL A 121 20.00 -21.79 -5.82
N GLU A 122 19.39 -21.85 -4.63
CA GLU A 122 18.72 -23.04 -4.12
C GLU A 122 17.54 -23.48 -5.00
N GLU A 123 16.81 -22.54 -5.56
CA GLU A 123 15.65 -22.79 -6.43
C GLU A 123 16.06 -23.01 -7.90
N GLY A 124 17.35 -22.89 -8.22
CA GLY A 124 17.85 -23.14 -9.56
C GLY A 124 17.69 -22.03 -10.57
N TYR A 125 17.30 -20.81 -10.14
CA TYR A 125 17.27 -19.65 -11.03
C TYR A 125 18.68 -19.23 -11.47
N ILE A 126 19.68 -19.55 -10.64
CA ILE A 126 21.08 -19.29 -10.90
C ILE A 126 21.80 -20.64 -10.82
N ALA A 127 22.45 -21.03 -11.91
CA ALA A 127 23.17 -22.29 -11.97
C ALA A 127 24.58 -22.13 -11.38
N VAL A 128 24.81 -22.73 -10.22
CA VAL A 128 26.13 -22.81 -9.59
C VAL A 128 26.48 -24.28 -9.46
N PRO A 129 27.58 -24.75 -10.08
CA PRO A 129 28.03 -26.15 -9.92
C PRO A 129 28.27 -26.51 -8.44
N ASP A 130 27.88 -27.72 -8.04
CA ASP A 130 27.97 -28.17 -6.65
C ASP A 130 29.35 -27.98 -6.04
N HIS A 131 30.40 -28.20 -6.80
CA HIS A 131 31.78 -28.06 -6.31
C HIS A 131 32.23 -26.62 -6.09
N LEU A 132 31.42 -25.63 -6.58
CA LEU A 132 31.72 -24.20 -6.44
C LEU A 132 30.79 -23.50 -5.44
N ILE A 133 29.77 -24.21 -4.92
CA ILE A 133 28.75 -23.60 -4.06
C ILE A 133 29.32 -22.93 -2.80
N TYR A 134 30.37 -23.52 -2.21
CA TYR A 134 31.05 -22.98 -1.02
C TYR A 134 31.92 -21.76 -1.31
N TYR A 135 32.18 -21.50 -2.58
CA TYR A 135 32.98 -20.35 -3.02
C TYR A 135 32.13 -19.22 -3.60
N PHE A 136 30.82 -19.43 -3.66
CA PHE A 136 29.88 -18.42 -4.20
C PHE A 136 29.64 -17.32 -3.18
N ASP A 137 29.90 -16.08 -3.57
CA ASP A 137 29.73 -14.91 -2.72
C ASP A 137 28.30 -14.35 -2.86
N TYR A 138 27.42 -14.77 -1.95
CA TYR A 138 26.01 -14.35 -1.96
C TYR A 138 25.85 -12.85 -1.69
N GLU A 139 26.72 -12.26 -0.85
CA GLU A 139 26.67 -10.83 -0.57
C GLU A 139 27.00 -9.99 -1.81
N ALA A 140 28.06 -10.38 -2.53
CA ALA A 140 28.46 -9.69 -3.75
C ALA A 140 27.40 -9.85 -4.83
N TYR A 141 26.86 -11.04 -5.02
CA TYR A 141 25.80 -11.28 -6.01
C TYR A 141 24.51 -10.54 -5.65
N GLY A 142 24.12 -10.56 -4.37
CA GLY A 142 22.94 -9.81 -3.89
C GLY A 142 23.08 -8.32 -4.11
N ARG A 143 24.29 -7.78 -3.94
CA ARG A 143 24.56 -6.36 -4.22
C ARG A 143 24.38 -6.04 -5.69
N ASP A 144 24.87 -6.90 -6.57
CA ASP A 144 24.71 -6.73 -8.02
C ASP A 144 23.23 -6.79 -8.43
N LEU A 145 22.48 -7.72 -7.85
CA LEU A 145 21.02 -7.79 -8.06
C LEU A 145 20.32 -6.49 -7.67
N SER A 146 20.70 -5.92 -6.53
CA SER A 146 20.11 -4.67 -6.04
C SER A 146 20.41 -3.47 -6.94
N MET A 147 21.51 -3.51 -7.67
CA MET A 147 21.90 -2.46 -8.62
C MET A 147 21.20 -2.62 -9.97
N GLU A 148 20.90 -3.84 -10.37
CA GLU A 148 20.29 -4.16 -11.68
C GLU A 148 18.77 -4.09 -11.66
N GLY A 149 18.16 -4.28 -10.49
CA GLY A 149 16.71 -4.30 -10.31
C GLY A 149 16.26 -3.41 -9.18
N THR A 150 14.96 -3.43 -8.92
CA THR A 150 14.35 -2.70 -7.81
C THR A 150 13.93 -3.68 -6.72
N PHE A 151 14.59 -3.61 -5.57
CA PHE A 151 14.32 -4.48 -4.42
C PHE A 151 14.02 -3.64 -3.19
N VAL A 152 13.08 -4.11 -2.38
CA VAL A 152 12.65 -3.43 -1.15
C VAL A 152 12.80 -4.39 0.01
N GLU A 153 13.64 -4.05 0.97
CA GLU A 153 13.81 -4.83 2.20
C GLU A 153 12.76 -4.39 3.22
N THR A 154 11.99 -5.34 3.73
CA THR A 154 10.98 -5.11 4.76
C THR A 154 11.18 -6.07 5.91
N ARG A 155 10.48 -5.85 7.02
CA ARG A 155 10.54 -6.76 8.18
C ARG A 155 10.03 -8.17 7.87
N ASP A 156 9.14 -8.32 6.87
CA ASP A 156 8.54 -9.61 6.51
C ASP A 156 9.36 -10.37 5.46
N GLY A 157 10.23 -9.68 4.75
CA GLY A 157 11.04 -10.25 3.69
C GLY A 157 11.48 -9.20 2.69
N VAL A 158 11.94 -9.65 1.52
CA VAL A 158 12.36 -8.76 0.43
C VAL A 158 11.34 -8.85 -0.69
N PHE A 159 11.04 -7.70 -1.30
CA PHE A 159 10.17 -7.60 -2.47
C PHE A 159 10.97 -7.16 -3.67
N GLU A 160 10.70 -7.75 -4.82
CA GLU A 160 11.22 -7.30 -6.11
C GLU A 160 10.08 -6.66 -6.90
N ILE A 161 10.32 -5.46 -7.41
CA ILE A 161 9.37 -4.75 -8.26
C ILE A 161 9.86 -4.89 -9.69
N ALA A 162 9.24 -5.81 -10.43
CA ALA A 162 9.65 -6.23 -11.76
C ALA A 162 8.86 -5.53 -12.88
N VAL A 163 8.49 -4.29 -12.65
CA VAL A 163 7.72 -3.48 -13.62
C VAL A 163 8.62 -2.94 -14.71
#